data_a450d8dc1484d27050c49126aca4b35a
#
_entry.id   a450d8dc1484d27050c49126aca4b35a
#
_cell.length_a   1.000
_cell.length_b   1.000
_cell.length_c   1.000
_cell.angle_alpha   90.00
_cell.angle_beta   90.00
_cell.angle_gamma   90.00
#
_symmetry.space_group_name_H-M   'P 1'
#
loop_
_entity.id
_entity.type
_entity.pdbx_description
1 polymer ?
#
loop_
_entity_poly.entity_id
_entity_poly.type
_entity_poly.pdbx_seq_one_letter_code
_entity_poly.pdbx_strand_id
1 'polypeptide(L)'
;MTQASTTYSAFSSENLTFSHVCFHTARQFPPHIHDVCELLYVKRGSITYAVESRVYHLSRNSLILSRPLSLHAVSTDGVTQYERCNILIDEKKLAAEIFSRIPPGLDVITFDDDAIIPDLFRKMDFYCGRFGGALLRDLLENLASEVLCNVLIASGEPERSRACAVSPLLDQAVSIIERGLTRPLSVEGVCAELHVARSHLHHLFVQHLGISPKQYILTKRLALAQRELRAGVKPTQVFLDCGFSDYSTFFRDYKRAFGRTPSQEMERPVRVAEP
;
A
#
# COMPACT_ATOMS: atom_id res chain seq x y z
N MET A 1 -19.44 19.51 -18.37
CA MET A 1 -18.36 18.53 -18.13
C MET A 1 -18.59 17.98 -16.73
N THR A 2 -18.99 16.72 -16.59
CA THR A 2 -19.15 16.08 -15.28
C THR A 2 -17.77 15.94 -14.63
N GLN A 3 -17.61 16.46 -13.42
CA GLN A 3 -16.37 16.38 -12.67
C GLN A 3 -16.01 14.91 -12.44
N ALA A 4 -14.78 14.49 -12.80
CA ALA A 4 -14.37 13.08 -12.77
C ALA A 4 -14.32 12.51 -11.34
N SER A 5 -14.18 13.38 -10.32
CA SER A 5 -14.21 13.03 -8.89
C SER A 5 -14.63 14.22 -8.04
N THR A 6 -15.15 13.94 -6.84
CA THR A 6 -15.44 14.93 -5.79
C THR A 6 -14.66 14.57 -4.54
N THR A 7 -13.85 15.50 -4.04
CA THR A 7 -13.17 15.36 -2.74
C THR A 7 -14.04 16.02 -1.67
N TYR A 8 -14.44 15.25 -0.67
CA TYR A 8 -15.25 15.73 0.46
C TYR A 8 -14.39 16.25 1.60
N SER A 9 -13.30 15.54 1.90
CA SER A 9 -12.35 15.89 2.96
C SER A 9 -10.94 15.52 2.53
N ALA A 10 -9.97 16.34 2.94
CA ALA A 10 -8.56 16.03 2.79
C ALA A 10 -7.76 16.69 3.93
N PHE A 11 -6.79 15.96 4.44
CA PHE A 11 -5.84 16.42 5.46
C PHE A 11 -4.49 15.75 5.27
N SER A 12 -3.41 16.47 5.51
CA SER A 12 -2.05 15.92 5.46
C SER A 12 -1.21 16.48 6.59
N SER A 13 -0.50 15.60 7.29
CA SER A 13 0.50 15.91 8.31
C SER A 13 1.79 15.13 8.07
N GLU A 14 2.72 15.22 8.99
CA GLU A 14 3.96 14.44 8.96
C GLU A 14 3.70 12.93 9.08
N ASN A 15 2.75 12.52 9.92
CA ASN A 15 2.53 11.11 10.27
C ASN A 15 1.30 10.49 9.61
N LEU A 16 0.39 11.32 9.11
CA LEU A 16 -0.91 10.87 8.60
C LEU A 16 -1.39 11.73 7.43
N THR A 17 -1.92 11.06 6.43
CA THR A 17 -2.77 11.67 5.40
C THR A 17 -4.15 11.03 5.44
N PHE A 18 -5.20 11.83 5.37
CA PHE A 18 -6.58 11.38 5.25
C PHE A 18 -7.22 12.01 4.02
N SER A 19 -7.97 11.22 3.25
CA SER A 19 -8.81 11.72 2.15
C SER A 19 -10.12 10.96 2.05
N HIS A 20 -11.19 11.68 1.71
CA HIS A 20 -12.50 11.12 1.37
C HIS A 20 -12.88 11.60 -0.04
N VAL A 21 -12.97 10.67 -0.98
CA VAL A 21 -13.18 10.97 -2.40
C VAL A 21 -14.26 10.07 -3.00
N CYS A 22 -15.11 10.66 -3.84
CA CYS A 22 -16.03 9.93 -4.71
C CYS A 22 -15.61 10.10 -6.18
N PHE A 23 -15.37 8.99 -6.87
CA PHE A 23 -15.13 8.95 -8.31
C PHE A 23 -16.45 8.69 -9.04
N HIS A 24 -16.72 9.46 -10.08
CA HIS A 24 -17.95 9.39 -10.88
C HIS A 24 -17.76 8.64 -12.20
N THR A 25 -16.58 8.09 -12.42
CA THR A 25 -16.22 7.27 -13.59
C THR A 25 -15.38 6.08 -13.13
N ALA A 26 -15.39 5.01 -13.90
CA ALA A 26 -14.52 3.88 -13.67
C ALA A 26 -13.05 4.33 -13.56
N ARG A 27 -12.33 3.76 -12.60
CA ARG A 27 -10.93 4.08 -12.32
C ARG A 27 -10.09 2.83 -12.24
N GLN A 28 -8.87 2.95 -12.71
CA GLN A 28 -7.82 1.99 -12.46
C GLN A 28 -6.68 2.72 -11.75
N PHE A 29 -6.30 2.21 -10.60
CA PHE A 29 -5.11 2.62 -9.88
C PHE A 29 -4.06 1.56 -10.18
N PRO A 30 -3.07 1.85 -11.05
CA PRO A 30 -2.09 0.86 -11.49
C PRO A 30 -1.27 0.34 -10.32
N PRO A 31 -0.56 -0.80 -10.49
CA PRO A 31 0.30 -1.34 -9.45
C PRO A 31 1.30 -0.32 -8.92
N HIS A 32 1.28 -0.10 -7.61
CA HIS A 32 2.14 0.85 -6.91
C HIS A 32 2.48 0.36 -5.49
N ILE A 33 3.41 1.03 -4.86
CA ILE A 33 3.91 0.71 -3.52
C ILE A 33 3.98 1.99 -2.69
N HIS A 34 3.60 1.89 -1.42
CA HIS A 34 3.87 2.90 -0.40
C HIS A 34 4.92 2.39 0.59
N ASP A 35 5.69 3.29 1.16
CA ASP A 35 6.62 3.01 2.26
C ASP A 35 5.97 3.14 3.65
N VAL A 36 4.67 3.45 3.66
CA VAL A 36 3.80 3.60 4.82
C VAL A 36 2.62 2.64 4.74
N CYS A 37 1.90 2.47 5.84
CA CYS A 37 0.66 1.69 5.86
C CYS A 37 -0.49 2.50 5.23
N GLU A 38 -1.28 1.85 4.37
CA GLU A 38 -2.51 2.40 3.81
C GLU A 38 -3.72 1.65 4.36
N LEU A 39 -4.70 2.40 4.86
CA LEU A 39 -6.03 1.92 5.23
C LEU A 39 -7.04 2.52 4.25
N LEU A 40 -7.61 1.69 3.37
CA LEU A 40 -8.60 2.11 2.39
C LEU A 40 -9.97 1.51 2.75
N TYR A 41 -10.93 2.38 3.08
CA TYR A 41 -12.29 1.99 3.40
C TYR A 41 -13.22 2.26 2.22
N VAL A 42 -13.90 1.21 1.73
CA VAL A 42 -14.88 1.28 0.62
C VAL A 42 -16.24 1.68 1.19
N LYS A 43 -16.67 2.92 0.92
CA LYS A 43 -17.99 3.43 1.35
C LYS A 43 -19.10 3.08 0.36
N ARG A 44 -18.78 3.07 -0.96
CA ARG A 44 -19.71 2.77 -2.04
C ARG A 44 -19.01 2.19 -3.24
N GLY A 45 -19.71 1.35 -3.99
CA GLY A 45 -19.22 0.69 -5.19
C GLY A 45 -18.64 -0.68 -4.90
N SER A 46 -18.14 -1.32 -5.94
CA SER A 46 -17.37 -2.56 -5.87
C SER A 46 -16.04 -2.37 -6.58
N ILE A 47 -15.02 -3.06 -6.09
CA ILE A 47 -13.66 -2.99 -6.60
C ILE A 47 -13.02 -4.37 -6.64
N THR A 48 -12.09 -4.52 -7.56
CA THR A 48 -11.08 -5.57 -7.50
C THR A 48 -9.81 -4.98 -6.90
N TYR A 49 -9.36 -5.53 -5.78
CA TYR A 49 -8.12 -5.20 -5.10
C TYR A 49 -7.12 -6.34 -5.29
N ALA A 50 -5.99 -6.04 -5.90
CA ALA A 50 -4.88 -6.96 -6.03
C ALA A 50 -3.75 -6.54 -5.08
N VAL A 51 -3.22 -7.48 -4.30
CA VAL A 51 -2.05 -7.26 -3.44
C VAL A 51 -1.13 -8.46 -3.54
N GLU A 52 0.10 -8.23 -3.97
CA GLU A 52 1.09 -9.28 -4.23
C GLU A 52 0.48 -10.40 -5.10
N SER A 53 0.39 -11.62 -4.60
CA SER A 53 -0.18 -12.78 -5.30
C SER A 53 -1.68 -13.01 -5.04
N ARG A 54 -2.35 -12.11 -4.34
CA ARG A 54 -3.75 -12.26 -3.91
C ARG A 54 -4.67 -11.26 -4.59
N VAL A 55 -5.91 -11.67 -4.86
CA VAL A 55 -6.97 -10.81 -5.41
C VAL A 55 -8.23 -10.92 -4.55
N TYR A 56 -8.86 -9.79 -4.34
CA TYR A 56 -10.09 -9.65 -3.57
C TYR A 56 -11.14 -8.91 -4.40
N HIS A 57 -12.37 -9.39 -4.40
CA HIS A 57 -13.53 -8.66 -4.91
C HIS A 57 -14.28 -8.07 -3.72
N LEU A 58 -14.27 -6.75 -3.63
CA LEU A 58 -14.70 -6.02 -2.45
C LEU A 58 -15.86 -5.08 -2.78
N SER A 59 -16.69 -4.86 -1.79
CA SER A 59 -17.83 -3.94 -1.86
C SER A 59 -17.86 -3.02 -0.64
N ARG A 60 -18.96 -2.31 -0.46
CA ARG A 60 -19.21 -1.44 0.70
C ARG A 60 -18.82 -2.14 2.02
N ASN A 61 -18.32 -1.37 2.97
CA ASN A 61 -17.88 -1.78 4.29
C ASN A 61 -16.63 -2.68 4.33
N SER A 62 -15.91 -2.80 3.22
CA SER A 62 -14.60 -3.43 3.21
C SER A 62 -13.52 -2.42 3.56
N LEU A 63 -12.65 -2.79 4.48
CA LEU A 63 -11.43 -2.09 4.85
C LEU A 63 -10.23 -2.89 4.36
N ILE A 64 -9.40 -2.25 3.56
CA ILE A 64 -8.15 -2.78 3.06
C ILE A 64 -7.01 -2.28 3.94
N LEU A 65 -6.09 -3.17 4.29
CA LEU A 65 -4.84 -2.87 4.97
C LEU A 65 -3.68 -3.18 4.02
N SER A 66 -3.20 -2.18 3.29
CA SER A 66 -1.96 -2.32 2.50
C SER A 66 -0.76 -2.06 3.40
N ARG A 67 0.05 -3.10 3.61
CA ARG A 67 1.26 -2.96 4.43
C ARG A 67 2.34 -2.17 3.71
N PRO A 68 3.25 -1.51 4.44
CA PRO A 68 4.42 -0.89 3.83
C PRO A 68 5.15 -1.85 2.90
N LEU A 69 5.55 -1.36 1.74
CA LEU A 69 6.26 -2.11 0.69
C LEU A 69 5.45 -3.22 0.01
N SER A 70 4.13 -3.34 0.23
CA SER A 70 3.29 -4.25 -0.55
C SER A 70 2.93 -3.64 -1.89
N LEU A 71 3.17 -4.38 -2.98
CA LEU A 71 2.69 -3.99 -4.32
C LEU A 71 1.19 -4.24 -4.39
N HIS A 72 0.42 -3.20 -4.68
CA HIS A 72 -1.04 -3.32 -4.79
C HIS A 72 -1.63 -2.46 -5.90
N ALA A 73 -2.84 -2.84 -6.32
CA ALA A 73 -3.60 -2.17 -7.36
C ALA A 73 -5.09 -2.22 -7.05
N VAL A 74 -5.83 -1.21 -7.50
CA VAL A 74 -7.29 -1.16 -7.37
C VAL A 74 -7.91 -0.92 -8.75
N SER A 75 -8.95 -1.70 -9.09
CA SER A 75 -9.82 -1.48 -10.24
C SER A 75 -11.27 -1.38 -9.78
N THR A 76 -12.04 -0.45 -10.34
CA THR A 76 -13.46 -0.25 -9.99
C THR A 76 -14.41 -1.06 -10.88
N ASP A 77 -13.92 -1.97 -11.69
CA ASP A 77 -14.69 -2.97 -12.48
C ASP A 77 -15.92 -2.39 -13.23
N GLY A 78 -15.77 -1.20 -13.81
CA GLY A 78 -16.84 -0.54 -14.58
C GLY A 78 -17.94 0.14 -13.76
N VAL A 79 -17.79 0.21 -12.44
CA VAL A 79 -18.73 0.89 -11.54
C VAL A 79 -18.76 2.40 -11.81
N THR A 80 -19.95 2.97 -11.91
CA THR A 80 -20.17 4.39 -12.21
C THR A 80 -19.95 5.31 -11.01
N GLN A 81 -19.93 4.78 -9.80
CA GLN A 81 -19.63 5.52 -8.57
C GLN A 81 -18.81 4.68 -7.62
N TYR A 82 -17.62 5.19 -7.27
CA TYR A 82 -16.72 4.60 -6.28
C TYR A 82 -16.37 5.64 -5.23
N GLU A 83 -16.78 5.40 -3.99
CA GLU A 83 -16.55 6.30 -2.86
C GLU A 83 -15.68 5.59 -1.82
N ARG A 84 -14.59 6.24 -1.46
CA ARG A 84 -13.62 5.69 -0.50
C ARG A 84 -13.11 6.74 0.49
N CYS A 85 -12.79 6.30 1.68
CA CYS A 85 -11.87 7.00 2.56
C CYS A 85 -10.52 6.33 2.52
N ASN A 86 -9.45 7.11 2.50
CA ASN A 86 -8.08 6.60 2.50
C ASN A 86 -7.29 7.26 3.62
N ILE A 87 -6.55 6.45 4.39
CA ILE A 87 -5.62 6.90 5.43
C ILE A 87 -4.26 6.32 5.09
N LEU A 88 -3.25 7.17 4.94
CA LEU A 88 -1.86 6.75 4.92
C LEU A 88 -1.23 7.12 6.27
N ILE A 89 -0.58 6.18 6.92
CA ILE A 89 0.04 6.38 8.24
C ILE A 89 1.46 5.85 8.27
N ASP A 90 2.36 6.58 8.93
CA ASP A 90 3.64 6.04 9.37
C ASP A 90 3.37 5.14 10.60
N GLU A 91 3.24 3.84 10.37
CA GLU A 91 2.88 2.85 11.39
C GLU A 91 3.92 2.75 12.51
N LYS A 92 5.16 3.15 12.26
CA LYS A 92 6.24 3.15 13.26
C LYS A 92 6.10 4.29 14.26
N LYS A 93 5.55 5.41 13.82
CA LYS A 93 5.32 6.60 14.65
C LYS A 93 3.93 6.58 15.28
N LEU A 94 2.95 6.05 14.54
CA LEU A 94 1.56 5.99 14.97
C LEU A 94 1.13 4.54 15.15
N ALA A 95 0.77 4.14 16.36
CA ALA A 95 0.20 2.82 16.67
C ALA A 95 1.11 1.61 16.37
N ALA A 96 2.43 1.72 16.50
CA ALA A 96 3.40 0.67 16.21
C ALA A 96 3.10 -0.65 16.93
N GLU A 97 2.71 -0.60 18.21
CA GLU A 97 2.37 -1.78 19.00
C GLU A 97 1.12 -2.49 18.45
N ILE A 98 0.08 -1.74 18.11
CA ILE A 98 -1.15 -2.31 17.55
C ILE A 98 -0.85 -2.97 16.21
N PHE A 99 -0.16 -2.25 15.32
CA PHE A 99 0.17 -2.71 13.98
C PHE A 99 1.02 -3.99 13.99
N SER A 100 1.97 -4.12 14.94
CA SER A 100 2.81 -5.31 15.08
C SER A 100 2.03 -6.57 15.48
N ARG A 101 0.86 -6.41 16.10
CA ARG A 101 -0.02 -7.51 16.54
C ARG A 101 -1.01 -7.96 15.47
N ILE A 102 -1.23 -7.15 14.42
CA ILE A 102 -2.11 -7.53 13.30
C ILE A 102 -1.43 -8.63 12.47
N PRO A 103 -2.10 -9.77 12.22
CA PRO A 103 -1.53 -10.90 11.50
C PRO A 103 -0.95 -10.50 10.13
N PRO A 104 0.25 -10.97 9.73
CA PRO A 104 0.92 -10.55 8.49
C PRO A 104 0.12 -10.82 7.20
N GLY A 105 -0.73 -11.84 7.20
CA GLY A 105 -1.54 -12.21 6.02
C GLY A 105 -2.89 -11.50 5.94
N LEU A 106 -3.21 -10.62 6.87
CA LEU A 106 -4.46 -9.88 6.86
C LEU A 106 -4.36 -8.66 5.94
N ASP A 107 -5.05 -8.70 4.82
CA ASP A 107 -5.10 -7.60 3.85
C ASP A 107 -6.46 -6.90 3.82
N VAL A 108 -7.54 -7.62 4.15
CA VAL A 108 -8.91 -7.13 4.00
C VAL A 108 -9.77 -7.62 5.15
N ILE A 109 -10.66 -6.74 5.64
CA ILE A 109 -11.75 -7.10 6.55
C ILE A 109 -13.03 -6.48 6.02
N THR A 110 -14.13 -7.25 6.00
CA THR A 110 -15.47 -6.74 5.74
C THR A 110 -16.22 -6.61 7.06
N PHE A 111 -16.79 -5.44 7.30
CA PHE A 111 -17.54 -5.12 8.52
C PHE A 111 -19.04 -5.10 8.26
N ASP A 112 -19.81 -5.35 9.31
CA ASP A 112 -21.26 -5.21 9.29
C ASP A 112 -21.66 -3.72 9.30
N ASP A 113 -22.89 -3.41 8.89
CA ASP A 113 -23.38 -2.03 8.77
C ASP A 113 -23.43 -1.27 10.12
N ASP A 114 -23.59 -1.97 11.21
CA ASP A 114 -23.63 -1.44 12.58
C ASP A 114 -22.27 -1.44 13.30
N ALA A 115 -21.20 -1.80 12.57
CA ALA A 115 -19.85 -1.77 13.12
C ALA A 115 -19.38 -0.34 13.41
N ILE A 116 -18.38 -0.21 14.29
CA ILE A 116 -17.78 1.08 14.69
C ILE A 116 -17.03 1.75 13.52
N ILE A 117 -16.47 0.97 12.59
CA ILE A 117 -15.62 1.47 11.51
C ILE A 117 -16.28 2.55 10.64
N PRO A 118 -17.51 2.40 10.13
CA PRO A 118 -18.19 3.46 9.39
C PRO A 118 -18.30 4.78 10.17
N ASP A 119 -18.49 4.70 11.49
CA ASP A 119 -18.62 5.86 12.36
C ASP A 119 -17.30 6.59 12.58
N LEU A 120 -16.19 5.87 12.65
CA LEU A 120 -14.86 6.46 12.75
C LEU A 120 -14.53 7.30 11.53
N PHE A 121 -14.77 6.78 10.33
CA PHE A 121 -14.58 7.54 9.10
C PHE A 121 -15.53 8.74 8.99
N ARG A 122 -16.76 8.62 9.47
CA ARG A 122 -17.72 9.72 9.55
C ARG A 122 -17.27 10.83 10.51
N LYS A 123 -16.66 10.47 11.64
CA LYS A 123 -16.05 11.42 12.58
C LYS A 123 -14.85 12.14 11.95
N MET A 124 -14.01 11.44 11.19
CA MET A 124 -12.89 12.07 10.47
C MET A 124 -13.39 13.17 9.51
N ASP A 125 -14.40 12.88 8.69
CA ASP A 125 -15.02 13.87 7.80
C ASP A 125 -15.58 15.06 8.60
N PHE A 126 -16.28 14.78 9.70
CA PHE A 126 -16.89 15.80 10.55
C PHE A 126 -15.84 16.75 11.14
N TYR A 127 -14.70 16.22 11.58
CA TYR A 127 -13.62 17.02 12.17
C TYR A 127 -12.85 17.79 11.10
N CYS A 128 -12.62 17.24 9.92
CA CYS A 128 -12.01 17.96 8.80
C CYS A 128 -12.79 19.22 8.41
N GLY A 129 -14.11 19.20 8.52
CA GLY A 129 -14.96 20.35 8.21
C GLY A 129 -15.04 21.42 9.34
N ARG A 130 -14.41 21.19 10.51
CA ARG A 130 -14.57 22.05 11.69
C ARG A 130 -13.28 22.49 12.34
N PHE A 131 -12.22 21.71 12.21
CA PHE A 131 -10.96 21.94 12.90
C PHE A 131 -9.82 22.03 11.89
N GLY A 132 -8.67 22.53 12.32
CA GLY A 132 -7.45 22.63 11.54
C GLY A 132 -6.21 22.56 12.41
N GLY A 133 -5.04 22.57 11.79
CA GLY A 133 -3.74 22.62 12.46
C GLY A 133 -3.50 21.41 13.36
N ALA A 134 -2.86 21.66 14.53
CA ALA A 134 -2.46 20.59 15.45
C ALA A 134 -3.64 19.83 16.05
N LEU A 135 -4.74 20.55 16.38
CA LEU A 135 -5.92 19.90 16.96
C LEU A 135 -6.54 18.88 16.00
N LEU A 136 -6.70 19.22 14.71
CA LEU A 136 -7.22 18.28 13.71
C LEU A 136 -6.28 17.09 13.55
N ARG A 137 -4.96 17.33 13.49
CA ARG A 137 -3.96 16.25 13.42
C ARG A 137 -4.16 15.27 14.57
N ASP A 138 -4.17 15.75 15.81
CA ASP A 138 -4.25 14.91 17.01
C ASP A 138 -5.56 14.09 17.04
N LEU A 139 -6.68 14.69 16.62
CA LEU A 139 -7.96 14.00 16.47
C LEU A 139 -7.93 12.90 15.42
N LEU A 140 -7.35 13.15 14.24
CA LEU A 140 -7.28 12.16 13.17
C LEU A 140 -6.30 11.03 13.48
N GLU A 141 -5.15 11.32 14.11
CA GLU A 141 -4.19 10.31 14.56
C GLU A 141 -4.81 9.37 15.61
N ASN A 142 -5.59 9.89 16.55
CA ASN A 142 -6.33 9.07 17.52
C ASN A 142 -7.37 8.17 16.83
N LEU A 143 -8.16 8.72 15.90
CA LEU A 143 -9.15 7.94 15.15
C LEU A 143 -8.50 6.87 14.25
N ALA A 144 -7.36 7.15 13.64
CA ALA A 144 -6.62 6.16 12.86
C ALA A 144 -6.10 5.01 13.73
N SER A 145 -5.63 5.31 14.95
CA SER A 145 -5.25 4.29 15.93
C SER A 145 -6.45 3.45 16.36
N GLU A 146 -7.62 4.06 16.53
CA GLU A 146 -8.87 3.35 16.86
C GLU A 146 -9.33 2.44 15.71
N VAL A 147 -9.15 2.87 14.43
CA VAL A 147 -9.37 2.01 13.26
C VAL A 147 -8.47 0.77 13.32
N LEU A 148 -7.17 0.94 13.61
CA LEU A 148 -6.24 -0.19 13.74
C LEU A 148 -6.58 -1.11 14.92
N CYS A 149 -7.08 -0.60 16.06
CA CYS A 149 -7.59 -1.41 17.14
C CYS A 149 -8.76 -2.30 16.69
N ASN A 150 -9.71 -1.75 15.93
CA ASN A 150 -10.83 -2.51 15.40
C ASN A 150 -10.39 -3.54 14.35
N VAL A 151 -9.38 -3.23 13.53
CA VAL A 151 -8.74 -4.21 12.63
C VAL A 151 -8.13 -5.37 13.44
N LEU A 152 -7.42 -5.07 14.52
CA LEU A 152 -6.82 -6.09 15.39
C LEU A 152 -7.88 -6.98 16.04
N ILE A 153 -8.97 -6.39 16.57
CA ILE A 153 -10.09 -7.14 17.15
C ILE A 153 -10.71 -8.07 16.09
N ALA A 154 -11.04 -7.54 14.92
CA ALA A 154 -11.66 -8.30 13.83
C ALA A 154 -10.73 -9.37 13.22
N SER A 155 -9.42 -9.23 13.38
CA SER A 155 -8.45 -10.23 12.89
C SER A 155 -8.54 -11.57 13.61
N GLY A 156 -9.17 -11.64 14.77
CA GLY A 156 -9.48 -12.88 15.49
C GLY A 156 -10.66 -13.67 14.90
N GLU A 157 -11.39 -13.12 13.91
CA GLU A 157 -12.56 -13.73 13.32
C GLU A 157 -12.24 -14.21 11.87
N PRO A 158 -11.95 -15.51 11.64
CA PRO A 158 -11.41 -16.00 10.36
C PRO A 158 -12.38 -15.90 9.17
N GLU A 159 -13.67 -15.70 9.39
CA GLU A 159 -14.68 -15.61 8.32
C GLU A 159 -14.71 -14.25 7.59
N ARG A 160 -14.08 -13.23 8.14
CA ARG A 160 -14.13 -11.84 7.63
C ARG A 160 -13.12 -11.53 6.53
N SER A 161 -12.21 -12.45 6.21
CA SER A 161 -11.17 -12.26 5.18
C SER A 161 -11.05 -13.48 4.28
N ARG A 162 -11.65 -13.45 3.09
CA ARG A 162 -11.48 -14.51 2.08
C ARG A 162 -10.67 -13.98 0.89
N ALA A 163 -9.38 -14.35 0.87
CA ALA A 163 -8.54 -14.16 -0.30
C ALA A 163 -8.85 -15.23 -1.34
N CYS A 164 -8.91 -14.85 -2.61
CA CYS A 164 -8.76 -15.79 -3.70
C CYS A 164 -7.28 -15.82 -4.09
N ALA A 165 -6.55 -16.87 -3.72
CA ALA A 165 -5.17 -17.04 -4.17
C ALA A 165 -5.16 -17.19 -5.69
N VAL A 166 -4.50 -16.28 -6.41
CA VAL A 166 -4.53 -16.25 -7.87
C VAL A 166 -3.71 -17.40 -8.46
N SER A 167 -2.55 -17.71 -7.87
CA SER A 167 -1.67 -18.79 -8.33
C SER A 167 -0.69 -19.20 -7.24
N PRO A 168 -0.63 -20.47 -6.84
CA PRO A 168 0.37 -20.96 -5.89
C PRO A 168 1.82 -20.72 -6.38
N LEU A 169 2.06 -20.79 -7.69
CA LEU A 169 3.37 -20.55 -8.27
C LEU A 169 3.78 -19.07 -8.16
N LEU A 170 2.84 -18.15 -8.35
CA LEU A 170 3.10 -16.72 -8.16
C LEU A 170 3.42 -16.41 -6.69
N ASP A 171 2.69 -17.01 -5.76
CA ASP A 171 2.91 -16.84 -4.33
C ASP A 171 4.31 -17.33 -3.90
N GLN A 172 4.73 -18.49 -4.40
CA GLN A 172 6.07 -19.01 -4.20
C GLN A 172 7.13 -18.07 -4.79
N ALA A 173 6.93 -17.58 -6.03
CA ALA A 173 7.86 -16.65 -6.67
C ALA A 173 8.01 -15.34 -5.89
N VAL A 174 6.90 -14.74 -5.47
CA VAL A 174 6.88 -13.53 -4.62
C VAL A 174 7.61 -13.80 -3.31
N SER A 175 7.34 -14.91 -2.64
CA SER A 175 8.00 -15.30 -1.39
C SER A 175 9.53 -15.46 -1.54
N ILE A 176 10.00 -16.08 -2.63
CA ILE A 176 11.43 -16.20 -2.93
C ILE A 176 12.06 -14.83 -3.13
N ILE A 177 11.40 -13.97 -3.92
CA ILE A 177 11.90 -12.61 -4.19
C ILE A 177 11.98 -11.80 -2.90
N GLU A 178 10.96 -11.82 -2.06
CA GLU A 178 10.94 -11.06 -0.81
C GLU A 178 12.04 -11.50 0.17
N ARG A 179 12.27 -12.79 0.31
CA ARG A 179 13.37 -13.32 1.12
C ARG A 179 14.77 -12.98 0.58
N GLY A 180 14.88 -12.83 -0.75
CA GLY A 180 16.12 -12.52 -1.44
C GLY A 180 16.33 -11.04 -1.78
N LEU A 181 15.42 -10.15 -1.42
CA LEU A 181 15.35 -8.78 -1.94
C LEU A 181 16.63 -7.97 -1.70
N THR A 182 17.24 -8.12 -0.52
CA THR A 182 18.45 -7.41 -0.08
C THR A 182 19.76 -8.11 -0.46
N ARG A 183 19.66 -9.24 -1.17
CA ARG A 183 20.81 -10.06 -1.58
C ARG A 183 20.97 -10.05 -3.10
N PRO A 184 22.09 -10.56 -3.65
CA PRO A 184 22.17 -10.83 -5.08
C PRO A 184 21.04 -11.76 -5.51
N LEU A 185 20.09 -11.21 -6.29
CA LEU A 185 18.90 -11.90 -6.76
C LEU A 185 18.76 -11.66 -8.26
N SER A 186 18.55 -12.73 -9.02
CA SER A 186 18.26 -12.66 -10.46
C SER A 186 16.95 -13.39 -10.77
N VAL A 187 16.30 -13.01 -11.84
CA VAL A 187 15.09 -13.71 -12.36
C VAL A 187 15.42 -15.16 -12.70
N GLU A 188 16.61 -15.40 -13.23
CA GLU A 188 17.11 -16.74 -13.55
C GLU A 188 17.26 -17.61 -12.30
N GLY A 189 17.73 -17.02 -11.18
CA GLY A 189 17.80 -17.70 -9.88
C GLY A 189 16.44 -18.11 -9.36
N VAL A 190 15.46 -17.20 -9.44
CA VAL A 190 14.05 -17.51 -9.06
C VAL A 190 13.48 -18.62 -9.95
N CYS A 191 13.71 -18.57 -11.26
CA CYS A 191 13.27 -19.63 -12.19
C CYS A 191 13.91 -20.98 -11.86
N ALA A 192 15.20 -21.01 -11.53
CA ALA A 192 15.91 -22.23 -11.15
C ALA A 192 15.35 -22.84 -9.87
N GLU A 193 15.08 -22.03 -8.84
CA GLU A 193 14.51 -22.49 -7.57
C GLU A 193 13.08 -23.04 -7.73
N LEU A 194 12.29 -22.44 -8.63
CA LEU A 194 10.92 -22.87 -8.94
C LEU A 194 10.83 -23.97 -10.01
N HIS A 195 11.94 -24.31 -10.65
CA HIS A 195 11.98 -25.23 -11.81
C HIS A 195 11.05 -24.83 -12.97
N VAL A 196 10.99 -23.54 -13.29
CA VAL A 196 10.12 -23.01 -14.35
C VAL A 196 10.91 -22.25 -15.43
N ALA A 197 10.37 -22.22 -16.65
CA ALA A 197 10.94 -21.41 -17.72
C ALA A 197 10.75 -19.91 -17.44
N ARG A 198 11.73 -19.09 -17.83
CA ARG A 198 11.69 -17.63 -17.68
C ARG A 198 10.46 -16.99 -18.35
N SER A 199 10.07 -17.50 -19.52
CA SER A 199 8.87 -17.03 -20.24
C SER A 199 7.59 -17.28 -19.44
N HIS A 200 7.51 -18.45 -18.78
CA HIS A 200 6.36 -18.78 -17.93
C HIS A 200 6.26 -17.87 -16.72
N LEU A 201 7.37 -17.66 -16.00
CA LEU A 201 7.41 -16.73 -14.87
C LEU A 201 7.08 -15.30 -15.31
N HIS A 202 7.62 -14.84 -16.45
CA HIS A 202 7.31 -13.52 -17.00
C HIS A 202 5.83 -13.35 -17.31
N HIS A 203 5.22 -14.34 -17.99
CA HIS A 203 3.80 -14.31 -18.32
C HIS A 203 2.92 -14.25 -17.06
N LEU A 204 3.26 -15.06 -16.06
CA LEU A 204 2.56 -15.11 -14.76
C LEU A 204 2.56 -13.73 -14.06
N PHE A 205 3.73 -13.08 -13.98
CA PHE A 205 3.84 -11.76 -13.36
C PHE A 205 3.08 -10.68 -14.12
N VAL A 206 3.22 -10.64 -15.46
CA VAL A 206 2.53 -9.63 -16.28
C VAL A 206 1.01 -9.84 -16.23
N GLN A 207 0.54 -11.08 -16.28
CA GLN A 207 -0.88 -11.39 -16.24
C GLN A 207 -1.52 -10.97 -14.89
N HIS A 208 -0.85 -11.21 -13.78
CA HIS A 208 -1.45 -11.03 -12.45
C HIS A 208 -1.05 -9.74 -11.75
N LEU A 209 0.18 -9.27 -11.96
CA LEU A 209 0.71 -8.06 -11.31
C LEU A 209 0.86 -6.86 -12.26
N GLY A 210 0.63 -7.06 -13.57
CA GLY A 210 0.77 -6.01 -14.58
C GLY A 210 2.22 -5.59 -14.87
N ILE A 211 3.20 -6.21 -14.22
CA ILE A 211 4.63 -5.88 -14.36
C ILE A 211 5.49 -7.15 -14.48
N SER A 212 6.68 -7.02 -15.08
CA SER A 212 7.60 -8.15 -15.19
C SER A 212 8.27 -8.50 -13.85
N PRO A 213 8.79 -9.74 -13.66
CA PRO A 213 9.53 -10.11 -12.45
C PRO A 213 10.71 -9.17 -12.15
N LYS A 214 11.43 -8.73 -13.19
CA LYS A 214 12.54 -7.78 -13.05
C LYS A 214 12.05 -6.41 -12.55
N GLN A 215 10.94 -5.91 -13.08
CA GLN A 215 10.33 -4.67 -12.61
C GLN A 215 9.80 -4.80 -11.18
N TYR A 216 9.21 -5.95 -10.83
CA TYR A 216 8.77 -6.23 -9.47
C TYR A 216 9.93 -6.12 -8.47
N ILE A 217 11.05 -6.83 -8.72
CA ILE A 217 12.26 -6.76 -7.88
C ILE A 217 12.76 -5.32 -7.76
N LEU A 218 12.87 -4.61 -8.90
CA LEU A 218 13.33 -3.23 -8.92
C LEU A 218 12.42 -2.30 -8.09
N THR A 219 11.12 -2.39 -8.29
CA THR A 219 10.12 -1.56 -7.59
C THR A 219 10.18 -1.80 -6.08
N LYS A 220 10.26 -3.06 -5.65
CA LYS A 220 10.40 -3.43 -4.22
C LYS A 220 11.71 -2.89 -3.61
N ARG A 221 12.82 -3.02 -4.32
CA ARG A 221 14.13 -2.47 -3.87
C ARG A 221 14.13 -0.96 -3.77
N LEU A 222 13.52 -0.26 -4.74
CA LEU A 222 13.43 1.20 -4.72
C LEU A 222 12.53 1.70 -3.59
N ALA A 223 11.43 1.02 -3.32
CA ALA A 223 10.55 1.36 -2.20
C ALA A 223 11.24 1.14 -0.84
N LEU A 224 11.98 0.02 -0.70
CA LEU A 224 12.81 -0.21 0.48
C LEU A 224 13.87 0.88 0.64
N ALA A 225 14.57 1.23 -0.45
CA ALA A 225 15.57 2.30 -0.44
C ALA A 225 14.96 3.66 -0.06
N GLN A 226 13.78 3.98 -0.54
CA GLN A 226 13.07 5.21 -0.18
C GLN A 226 12.81 5.28 1.33
N ARG A 227 12.35 4.18 1.92
CA ARG A 227 12.10 4.07 3.37
C ARG A 227 13.38 4.28 4.19
N GLU A 228 14.49 3.65 3.80
CA GLU A 228 15.77 3.78 4.50
C GLU A 228 16.37 5.20 4.36
N LEU A 229 16.26 5.82 3.18
CA LEU A 229 16.68 7.21 2.97
C LEU A 229 15.88 8.17 3.85
N ARG A 230 14.56 8.01 3.94
CA ARG A 230 13.70 8.80 4.83
C ARG A 230 14.00 8.60 6.31
N ALA A 231 14.52 7.42 6.67
CA ALA A 231 15.05 7.15 8.00
C ALA A 231 16.44 7.77 8.26
N GLY A 232 17.01 8.48 7.27
CA GLY A 232 18.29 9.17 7.38
C GLY A 232 19.53 8.33 7.05
N VAL A 233 19.35 7.12 6.51
CA VAL A 233 20.47 6.28 6.08
C VAL A 233 21.11 6.86 4.81
N LYS A 234 22.44 6.95 4.78
CA LYS A 234 23.17 7.53 3.65
C LYS A 234 22.95 6.76 2.34
N PRO A 235 22.80 7.46 1.19
CA PRO A 235 22.58 6.81 -0.11
C PRO A 235 23.61 5.75 -0.49
N THR A 236 24.88 5.97 -0.10
CA THR A 236 26.00 5.02 -0.33
C THR A 236 25.91 3.74 0.49
N GLN A 237 25.16 3.74 1.58
CA GLN A 237 24.86 2.56 2.37
C GLN A 237 23.58 1.88 1.84
N VAL A 238 22.55 2.69 1.60
CA VAL A 238 21.22 2.22 1.16
C VAL A 238 21.30 1.38 -0.11
N PHE A 239 22.10 1.77 -1.12
CA PHE A 239 22.14 1.01 -2.37
C PHE A 239 22.66 -0.44 -2.15
N LEU A 240 23.63 -0.60 -1.25
CA LEU A 240 24.16 -1.93 -0.90
C LEU A 240 23.11 -2.74 -0.12
N ASP A 241 22.56 -2.15 0.93
CA ASP A 241 21.62 -2.81 1.84
C ASP A 241 20.31 -3.19 1.14
N CYS A 242 19.93 -2.48 0.08
CA CYS A 242 18.76 -2.78 -0.75
C CYS A 242 19.06 -3.70 -1.95
N GLY A 243 20.26 -4.30 -2.03
CA GLY A 243 20.59 -5.33 -3.00
C GLY A 243 20.95 -4.81 -4.40
N PHE A 244 21.30 -3.53 -4.55
CA PHE A 244 21.81 -3.00 -5.82
C PHE A 244 23.30 -3.31 -5.94
N SER A 245 23.74 -3.69 -7.14
CA SER A 245 25.15 -4.01 -7.43
C SER A 245 25.98 -2.80 -7.88
N ASP A 246 25.32 -1.72 -8.32
CA ASP A 246 25.97 -0.54 -8.87
C ASP A 246 25.23 0.73 -8.46
N TYR A 247 25.98 1.69 -7.89
CA TYR A 247 25.43 2.96 -7.42
C TYR A 247 24.86 3.83 -8.54
N SER A 248 25.51 3.86 -9.71
CA SER A 248 25.05 4.67 -10.84
C SER A 248 23.72 4.17 -11.40
N THR A 249 23.52 2.85 -11.43
CA THR A 249 22.25 2.24 -11.79
C THR A 249 21.17 2.54 -10.76
N PHE A 250 21.47 2.35 -9.46
CA PHE A 250 20.57 2.72 -8.37
C PHE A 250 20.14 4.19 -8.46
N PHE A 251 21.09 5.12 -8.60
CA PHE A 251 20.81 6.55 -8.69
C PHE A 251 19.87 6.90 -9.86
N ARG A 252 20.14 6.35 -11.04
CA ARG A 252 19.32 6.57 -12.25
C ARG A 252 17.90 6.03 -12.08
N ASP A 253 17.77 4.81 -11.58
CA ASP A 253 16.49 4.14 -11.41
C ASP A 253 15.67 4.82 -10.31
N TYR A 254 16.31 5.23 -9.22
CA TYR A 254 15.68 6.00 -8.15
C TYR A 254 15.13 7.34 -8.64
N LYS A 255 15.98 8.12 -9.36
CA LYS A 255 15.55 9.42 -9.92
C LYS A 255 14.42 9.27 -10.93
N ARG A 256 14.44 8.19 -11.75
CA ARG A 256 13.37 7.88 -12.70
C ARG A 256 12.05 7.55 -11.99
N ALA A 257 12.11 6.76 -10.92
CA ALA A 257 10.93 6.31 -10.19
C ALA A 257 10.28 7.44 -9.37
N PHE A 258 11.10 8.27 -8.69
CA PHE A 258 10.59 9.25 -7.73
C PHE A 258 10.77 10.72 -8.15
N GLY A 259 11.35 10.99 -9.32
CA GLY A 259 11.57 12.35 -9.84
C GLY A 259 12.64 13.16 -9.07
N ARG A 260 13.33 12.55 -8.11
CA ARG A 260 14.34 13.17 -7.23
C ARG A 260 15.51 12.24 -6.97
N THR A 261 16.62 12.82 -6.49
CA THR A 261 17.82 12.04 -6.15
C THR A 261 17.69 11.39 -4.76
N PRO A 262 18.44 10.31 -4.48
CA PRO A 262 18.49 9.70 -3.15
C PRO A 262 18.89 10.69 -2.04
N SER A 263 19.82 11.60 -2.29
CA SER A 263 20.22 12.62 -1.32
C SER A 263 19.11 13.62 -1.02
N GLN A 264 18.36 14.05 -2.05
CA GLN A 264 17.20 14.92 -1.88
C GLN A 264 16.06 14.24 -1.10
N GLU A 265 15.93 12.92 -1.20
CA GLU A 265 14.96 12.18 -0.40
C GLU A 265 15.33 12.15 1.07
N MET A 266 16.61 11.92 1.39
CA MET A 266 17.14 11.88 2.76
C MET A 266 16.98 13.22 3.49
N GLU A 267 17.10 14.33 2.77
CA GLU A 267 16.97 15.70 3.33
C GLU A 267 15.51 16.14 3.53
N ARG A 268 14.55 15.35 3.09
CA ARG A 268 13.13 15.68 3.18
C ARG A 268 12.59 15.41 4.59
N PRO A 269 11.84 16.37 5.18
CA PRO A 269 11.00 16.00 6.32
C PRO A 269 10.03 14.89 5.86
N VAL A 270 9.91 13.85 6.66
CA VAL A 270 8.98 12.74 6.40
C VAL A 270 7.57 13.33 6.26
N ARG A 271 7.02 13.28 5.05
CA ARG A 271 5.61 13.53 4.79
C ARG A 271 5.06 12.29 4.16
N VAL A 272 3.96 11.79 4.70
CA VAL A 272 3.20 10.75 4.04
C VAL A 272 2.77 11.30 2.67
N ALA A 273 3.21 10.65 1.58
CA ALA A 273 2.95 11.17 0.23
C ALA A 273 1.44 11.17 -0.03
N GLU A 274 0.94 12.24 -0.66
CA GLU A 274 -0.42 12.24 -1.20
C GLU A 274 -0.53 11.18 -2.32
N PRO A 275 -1.65 10.46 -2.38
CA PRO A 275 -1.91 9.46 -3.42
C PRO A 275 -2.09 10.06 -4.81
#